data_d906cad4b238e64414cb4e6781bacde5
#
_entry.id   d906cad4b238e64414cb4e6781bacde5
#
_cell.length_a   1.000
_cell.length_b   1.000
_cell.length_c   1.000
_cell.angle_alpha   90.00
_cell.angle_beta   90.00
_cell.angle_gamma   90.00
#
_symmetry.space_group_name_H-M   'P 1'
#
loop_
_entity.id
_entity.type
_entity.pdbx_description
1 polymer ?
#
loop_
_entity_poly.entity_id
_entity_poly.type
_entity_poly.pdbx_seq_one_letter_code
_entity_poly.pdbx_strand_id
1 'polypeptide(L)'
;MAEELIVIAKRDCPTCTMLEDVYATLASGPVPVRIYSQDDPTFPESVSDVIDDTTLEASFRHNIEIVPTLIRLTDGAEMGRTFGWHRGDWESLSGLGELGEDLPESQPGCGAKNVEPGIRERLEVQFGDVGFASRTIELGGYDDPLESCFERGWTDGLPVVPPTDERILRMLKGTSRDPKELVGRIPPNYGECTVEKVAINAVMAGCKPEYMPVVLAALEASLIPEFAMHGLLCTTYFSGPTIIVNGPVTRAIGMNSGVNALGQGNRANSTIGRALQLIIRNVGGGKPNEIDRSTLGNPGKVSFCFAEDESDANWMPLSVARGFEAGTSTVTLFHGDGVQAFCDQKSRTPEELARSMAMALNGVGHPKLAQWSNAILVISPEHYRIFDDAGWGRAEIEEAIHTASVRPGKDLVQGAQGVGEGIDPALVDESLPKFWRDHGLLIVRAGGDAGLFSAIIGGWIGGRNREVVQPVTYAIR
;
A
#
# COMPACT_ATOMS: atom_id res chain seq x y z
N MET A 1 34.33 -38.21 12.89
CA MET A 1 33.24 -37.42 12.37
C MET A 1 31.97 -37.94 12.99
N ALA A 2 31.23 -37.09 13.70
CA ALA A 2 29.95 -37.49 14.29
C ALA A 2 28.90 -37.52 13.20
N GLU A 3 28.37 -38.68 12.90
CA GLU A 3 27.28 -38.84 11.95
C GLU A 3 25.96 -38.93 12.69
N GLU A 4 24.90 -38.35 12.14
CA GLU A 4 23.57 -38.34 12.71
C GLU A 4 22.50 -38.33 11.62
N LEU A 5 21.38 -38.99 11.89
CA LEU A 5 20.18 -38.93 11.05
C LEU A 5 19.08 -38.10 11.75
N ILE A 6 18.34 -37.33 10.98
CA ILE A 6 17.14 -36.65 11.45
C ILE A 6 15.96 -37.11 10.60
N VAL A 7 14.89 -37.53 11.25
CA VAL A 7 13.61 -37.78 10.61
C VAL A 7 12.58 -36.78 11.11
N ILE A 8 11.86 -36.14 10.19
CA ILE A 8 10.70 -35.32 10.53
C ILE A 8 9.47 -36.00 9.96
N ALA A 9 8.50 -36.27 10.83
CA ALA A 9 7.27 -36.97 10.49
C ALA A 9 6.05 -36.30 11.14
N LYS A 10 4.86 -36.75 10.76
CA LYS A 10 3.60 -36.41 11.45
C LYS A 10 2.63 -37.58 11.38
N ARG A 11 1.81 -37.75 12.41
CA ARG A 11 0.78 -38.80 12.45
C ARG A 11 -0.27 -38.63 11.35
N ASP A 12 -0.67 -37.38 11.10
CA ASP A 12 -1.62 -37.02 10.04
C ASP A 12 -0.96 -37.02 8.64
N CYS A 13 -0.29 -38.12 8.33
CA CYS A 13 0.36 -38.35 7.02
C CYS A 13 0.39 -39.84 6.73
N PRO A 14 -0.38 -40.34 5.77
CA PRO A 14 -0.43 -41.76 5.45
C PRO A 14 0.94 -42.38 5.14
N THR A 15 1.80 -41.63 4.46
CA THR A 15 3.17 -42.10 4.17
C THR A 15 4.01 -42.19 5.43
N CYS A 16 3.87 -41.25 6.37
CA CYS A 16 4.58 -41.33 7.65
C CYS A 16 4.12 -42.55 8.48
N THR A 17 2.82 -42.80 8.56
CA THR A 17 2.26 -43.92 9.28
C THR A 17 2.68 -45.27 8.67
N MET A 18 2.77 -45.35 7.35
CA MET A 18 3.25 -46.53 6.64
C MET A 18 4.71 -46.90 7.01
N LEU A 19 5.53 -45.94 7.42
CA LEU A 19 6.96 -46.14 7.70
C LEU A 19 7.30 -46.43 9.15
N GLU A 20 6.34 -46.81 10.01
CA GLU A 20 6.56 -47.09 11.44
C GLU A 20 7.70 -48.09 11.67
N ASP A 21 7.72 -49.23 10.96
CA ASP A 21 8.74 -50.27 11.09
C ASP A 21 10.12 -49.78 10.54
N VAL A 22 10.10 -48.91 9.56
CA VAL A 22 11.34 -48.30 9.03
C VAL A 22 11.95 -47.38 10.08
N TYR A 23 11.14 -46.59 10.80
CA TYR A 23 11.63 -45.75 11.89
C TYR A 23 12.22 -46.55 13.03
N ALA A 24 11.61 -47.66 13.41
CA ALA A 24 12.15 -48.58 14.41
C ALA A 24 13.50 -49.17 13.96
N THR A 25 13.62 -49.54 12.68
CA THR A 25 14.86 -50.07 12.11
C THR A 25 15.96 -48.99 12.13
N LEU A 26 15.65 -47.73 11.74
CA LEU A 26 16.60 -46.62 11.83
C LEU A 26 17.04 -46.37 13.28
N ALA A 27 16.12 -46.37 14.24
CA ALA A 27 16.40 -46.15 15.66
C ALA A 27 17.31 -47.21 16.26
N SER A 28 17.27 -48.44 15.73
CA SER A 28 18.13 -49.56 16.13
C SER A 28 19.44 -49.64 15.34
N GLY A 29 19.64 -48.76 14.37
CA GLY A 29 20.78 -48.74 13.46
C GLY A 29 22.09 -48.21 14.09
N PRO A 30 23.23 -48.32 13.37
CA PRO A 30 24.54 -47.93 13.90
C PRO A 30 24.73 -46.40 13.91
N VAL A 31 23.95 -45.62 13.16
CA VAL A 31 23.99 -44.18 13.14
C VAL A 31 22.89 -43.62 14.06
N PRO A 32 23.23 -42.77 15.03
CA PRO A 32 22.21 -42.15 15.88
C PRO A 32 21.14 -41.43 15.05
N VAL A 33 19.86 -41.64 15.39
CA VAL A 33 18.74 -40.97 14.74
C VAL A 33 17.92 -40.16 15.74
N ARG A 34 17.55 -38.93 15.36
CA ARG A 34 16.53 -38.14 16.07
C ARG A 34 15.26 -38.12 15.23
N ILE A 35 14.17 -38.55 15.81
CA ILE A 35 12.86 -38.59 15.14
C ILE A 35 11.97 -37.55 15.79
N TYR A 36 11.52 -36.56 14.98
CA TYR A 36 10.67 -35.47 15.39
C TYR A 36 9.26 -35.67 14.86
N SER A 37 8.26 -35.41 15.70
CA SER A 37 6.86 -35.43 15.31
C SER A 37 6.21 -34.06 15.38
N GLN A 38 5.60 -33.61 14.24
CA GLN A 38 5.01 -32.30 14.11
C GLN A 38 3.63 -32.12 14.76
N ASP A 39 2.92 -33.21 15.08
CA ASP A 39 1.53 -33.16 15.51
C ASP A 39 1.18 -34.04 16.69
N ASP A 40 1.92 -35.11 16.93
CA ASP A 40 1.67 -36.03 18.02
C ASP A 40 3.00 -36.53 18.60
N PRO A 41 3.37 -36.11 19.82
CA PRO A 41 4.64 -36.49 20.43
C PRO A 41 4.75 -37.99 20.76
N THR A 42 3.67 -38.76 20.59
CA THR A 42 3.66 -40.23 20.77
C THR A 42 3.85 -40.98 19.43
N PHE A 43 3.97 -40.26 18.32
CA PHE A 43 4.15 -40.86 17.00
C PHE A 43 5.59 -40.67 16.50
N PRO A 44 6.24 -41.70 15.92
CA PRO A 44 5.76 -43.07 15.70
C PRO A 44 5.76 -43.94 16.99
N GLU A 45 4.76 -44.80 17.12
CA GLU A 45 4.60 -45.65 18.33
C GLU A 45 5.69 -46.75 18.44
N SER A 46 6.31 -47.06 17.32
CA SER A 46 7.41 -48.04 17.22
C SER A 46 8.74 -47.58 17.80
N VAL A 47 8.85 -46.29 18.20
CA VAL A 47 10.08 -45.68 18.71
C VAL A 47 9.86 -45.06 20.08
N SER A 48 10.73 -45.35 21.05
CA SER A 48 10.60 -44.90 22.44
C SER A 48 11.00 -43.45 22.68
N ASP A 49 11.91 -42.93 21.89
CA ASP A 49 12.55 -41.60 22.10
C ASP A 49 12.18 -40.60 20.98
N VAL A 50 10.88 -40.45 20.75
CA VAL A 50 10.35 -39.45 19.82
C VAL A 50 10.49 -38.03 20.42
N ILE A 51 10.94 -37.11 19.62
CA ILE A 51 11.09 -35.71 20.04
C ILE A 51 9.83 -34.93 19.61
N ASP A 52 9.24 -34.24 20.58
CA ASP A 52 8.10 -33.34 20.34
C ASP A 52 8.51 -32.11 19.53
N ASP A 53 7.99 -32.01 18.31
CA ASP A 53 8.13 -30.84 17.44
C ASP A 53 6.75 -30.20 17.15
N THR A 54 5.80 -30.28 18.07
CA THR A 54 4.49 -29.64 17.94
C THR A 54 4.61 -28.11 17.92
N THR A 55 5.73 -27.57 18.43
CA THR A 55 6.10 -26.15 18.28
C THR A 55 6.62 -25.82 16.87
N LEU A 56 6.99 -26.84 16.09
CA LEU A 56 7.55 -26.74 14.73
C LEU A 56 8.93 -26.07 14.66
N GLU A 57 9.68 -25.99 15.77
CA GLU A 57 10.99 -25.35 15.79
C GLU A 57 12.01 -26.13 14.95
N ALA A 58 12.12 -27.46 15.15
CA ALA A 58 13.05 -28.28 14.40
C ALA A 58 12.68 -28.28 12.90
N SER A 59 11.40 -28.42 12.60
CA SER A 59 10.89 -28.34 11.22
C SER A 59 11.20 -27.01 10.55
N PHE A 60 11.11 -25.90 11.28
CA PHE A 60 11.46 -24.56 10.78
C PHE A 60 12.97 -24.44 10.52
N ARG A 61 13.81 -24.82 11.50
CA ARG A 61 15.29 -24.72 11.40
C ARG A 61 15.86 -25.58 10.28
N HIS A 62 15.26 -26.75 10.01
CA HIS A 62 15.67 -27.63 8.93
C HIS A 62 14.96 -27.36 7.60
N ASN A 63 14.15 -26.29 7.48
CA ASN A 63 13.40 -25.91 6.27
C ASN A 63 12.60 -27.08 5.68
N ILE A 64 11.79 -27.75 6.51
CA ILE A 64 10.98 -28.89 6.08
C ILE A 64 9.76 -28.41 5.29
N GLU A 65 9.58 -28.92 4.08
CA GLU A 65 8.42 -28.63 3.22
C GLU A 65 7.49 -29.81 3.08
N ILE A 66 8.06 -31.03 3.13
CA ILE A 66 7.36 -32.29 2.95
C ILE A 66 7.72 -33.21 4.10
N VAL A 67 6.77 -34.04 4.55
CA VAL A 67 7.02 -35.13 5.49
C VAL A 67 6.54 -36.45 4.88
N PRO A 68 7.19 -37.61 5.21
CA PRO A 68 8.42 -37.69 6.00
C PRO A 68 9.61 -37.12 5.25
N THR A 69 10.56 -36.56 6.01
CA THR A 69 11.90 -36.16 5.49
C THR A 69 12.97 -36.88 6.32
N LEU A 70 13.94 -37.48 5.65
CA LEU A 70 15.17 -38.01 6.24
C LEU A 70 16.34 -37.10 5.84
N ILE A 71 17.15 -36.69 6.84
CA ILE A 71 18.34 -35.85 6.66
C ILE A 71 19.54 -36.59 7.25
N ARG A 72 20.68 -36.57 6.56
CA ARG A 72 21.98 -37.06 7.11
C ARG A 72 22.84 -35.84 7.42
N LEU A 73 23.36 -35.80 8.63
CA LEU A 73 24.33 -34.79 9.09
C LEU A 73 25.67 -35.44 9.35
N THR A 74 26.77 -34.70 9.10
CA THR A 74 28.13 -35.04 9.52
C THR A 74 28.74 -33.81 10.17
N ASP A 75 29.15 -33.94 11.43
CA ASP A 75 29.64 -32.84 12.26
C ASP A 75 28.70 -31.62 12.24
N GLY A 76 27.37 -31.86 12.21
CA GLY A 76 26.31 -30.85 12.16
C GLY A 76 26.02 -30.24 10.79
N ALA A 77 26.80 -30.59 9.77
CA ALA A 77 26.55 -30.14 8.39
C ALA A 77 25.68 -31.14 7.63
N GLU A 78 24.70 -30.65 6.88
CA GLU A 78 23.85 -31.48 6.04
C GLU A 78 24.59 -32.05 4.85
N MET A 79 24.62 -33.38 4.75
CA MET A 79 25.25 -34.14 3.66
C MET A 79 24.24 -34.50 2.57
N GLY A 80 22.97 -34.59 2.91
CA GLY A 80 21.88 -34.88 1.98
C GLY A 80 20.56 -35.07 2.70
N ARG A 81 19.48 -34.97 1.92
CA ARG A 81 18.11 -35.25 2.39
C ARG A 81 17.29 -35.94 1.31
N THR A 82 16.28 -36.66 1.76
CA THR A 82 15.20 -37.19 0.92
C THR A 82 13.85 -36.93 1.59
N PHE A 83 12.78 -36.83 0.81
CA PHE A 83 11.44 -36.55 1.28
C PHE A 83 10.42 -37.50 0.64
N GLY A 84 9.31 -37.78 1.37
CA GLY A 84 8.42 -38.86 1.04
C GLY A 84 9.13 -40.21 1.32
N TRP A 85 8.66 -41.25 0.70
CA TRP A 85 9.27 -42.60 0.76
C TRP A 85 9.78 -42.96 -0.63
N HIS A 86 11.09 -43.23 -0.74
CA HIS A 86 11.72 -43.90 -1.86
C HIS A 86 12.82 -44.81 -1.29
N ARG A 87 12.61 -46.11 -1.36
CA ARG A 87 13.44 -47.11 -0.63
C ARG A 87 14.93 -46.87 -0.88
N GLY A 88 15.36 -46.83 -2.15
CA GLY A 88 16.77 -46.67 -2.50
C GLY A 88 17.41 -45.40 -1.95
N ASP A 89 16.68 -44.30 -1.89
CA ASP A 89 17.19 -43.03 -1.34
C ASP A 89 17.32 -43.13 0.21
N TRP A 90 16.35 -43.74 0.88
CA TRP A 90 16.40 -43.95 2.33
C TRP A 90 17.53 -44.89 2.71
N GLU A 91 17.72 -46.01 1.97
CA GLU A 91 18.84 -46.94 2.16
C GLU A 91 20.20 -46.24 1.91
N SER A 92 20.33 -45.52 0.81
CA SER A 92 21.56 -44.79 0.49
C SER A 92 21.92 -43.74 1.56
N LEU A 93 20.91 -43.01 2.05
CA LEU A 93 21.12 -41.92 3.01
C LEU A 93 21.36 -42.46 4.43
N SER A 94 20.67 -43.52 4.85
CA SER A 94 20.86 -44.14 6.16
C SER A 94 22.10 -45.03 6.22
N GLY A 95 22.51 -45.60 5.12
CA GLY A 95 23.54 -46.64 5.05
C GLY A 95 23.05 -48.01 5.48
N LEU A 96 21.74 -48.22 5.60
CA LEU A 96 21.09 -49.47 5.89
C LEU A 96 20.52 -50.06 4.60
N GLY A 97 20.58 -51.38 4.44
CA GLY A 97 19.91 -52.08 3.35
C GLY A 97 18.61 -52.77 3.86
N GLU A 98 17.82 -53.22 2.90
CA GLU A 98 16.60 -54.02 3.14
C GLU A 98 15.53 -53.25 3.96
N LEU A 99 15.42 -51.92 3.78
CA LEU A 99 14.43 -51.10 4.46
C LEU A 99 13.06 -51.31 3.84
N GLY A 100 12.06 -51.67 4.68
CA GLY A 100 10.66 -51.77 4.30
C GLY A 100 10.42 -52.65 3.06
N GLU A 101 10.94 -53.88 3.05
CA GLU A 101 10.81 -54.80 1.92
C GLU A 101 9.36 -55.08 1.50
N ASP A 102 8.45 -55.08 2.45
CA ASP A 102 7.01 -55.28 2.29
C ASP A 102 6.26 -53.99 1.86
N LEU A 103 6.93 -52.83 1.82
CA LEU A 103 6.35 -51.57 1.44
C LEU A 103 6.50 -51.32 -0.08
N PRO A 104 5.67 -50.43 -0.68
CA PRO A 104 5.88 -49.95 -2.05
C PRO A 104 7.28 -49.40 -2.22
N GLU A 105 7.85 -49.47 -3.43
CA GLU A 105 9.17 -48.90 -3.73
C GLU A 105 9.26 -47.41 -3.49
N SER A 106 8.14 -46.68 -3.73
CA SER A 106 8.03 -45.27 -3.47
C SER A 106 6.60 -44.87 -3.08
N GLN A 107 6.48 -43.82 -2.27
CA GLN A 107 5.24 -43.18 -1.90
C GLN A 107 5.47 -41.66 -1.67
N PRO A 108 4.71 -40.77 -2.33
CA PRO A 108 4.86 -39.33 -2.13
C PRO A 108 4.58 -38.95 -0.68
N GLY A 109 5.28 -37.92 -0.19
CA GLY A 109 5.06 -37.34 1.13
C GLY A 109 3.86 -36.40 1.16
N CYS A 110 3.56 -35.89 2.36
CA CYS A 110 2.55 -34.88 2.62
C CYS A 110 3.19 -33.53 2.91
N GLY A 111 2.48 -32.43 2.71
CA GLY A 111 2.94 -31.11 3.12
C GLY A 111 3.22 -31.05 4.63
N ALA A 112 4.32 -30.44 5.01
CA ALA A 112 4.69 -30.26 6.42
C ALA A 112 3.85 -29.15 7.07
N LYS A 113 3.64 -29.23 8.40
CA LYS A 113 2.82 -28.24 9.13
C LYS A 113 3.44 -26.85 9.18
N ASN A 114 4.76 -26.75 9.22
CA ASN A 114 5.48 -25.48 9.27
C ASN A 114 5.34 -24.62 8.00
N VAL A 115 4.86 -25.20 6.88
CA VAL A 115 4.59 -24.46 5.64
C VAL A 115 3.10 -24.17 5.40
N GLU A 116 2.24 -24.56 6.31
CA GLU A 116 0.81 -24.21 6.23
C GLU A 116 0.60 -22.69 6.25
N PRO A 117 -0.45 -22.19 5.58
CA PRO A 117 -0.71 -20.75 5.50
C PRO A 117 -0.80 -20.08 6.90
N GLY A 118 0.01 -19.07 7.13
CA GLY A 118 0.06 -18.30 8.38
C GLY A 118 0.96 -18.90 9.48
N ILE A 119 1.40 -20.15 9.34
CA ILE A 119 2.32 -20.78 10.30
C ILE A 119 3.74 -20.30 10.09
N ARG A 120 4.19 -20.21 8.83
CA ARG A 120 5.58 -19.82 8.51
C ARG A 120 5.96 -18.45 9.08
N GLU A 121 5.12 -17.44 8.93
CA GLU A 121 5.40 -16.12 9.47
C GLU A 121 5.48 -16.13 11.01
N ARG A 122 4.64 -16.92 11.67
CA ARG A 122 4.69 -17.08 13.13
C ARG A 122 6.01 -17.71 13.57
N LEU A 123 6.49 -18.74 12.85
CA LEU A 123 7.76 -19.39 13.14
C LEU A 123 8.95 -18.47 12.84
N GLU A 124 8.89 -17.68 11.77
CA GLU A 124 9.89 -16.65 11.46
C GLU A 124 10.01 -15.61 12.59
N VAL A 125 8.89 -15.19 13.19
CA VAL A 125 8.89 -14.29 14.35
C VAL A 125 9.44 -14.99 15.59
N GLN A 126 9.05 -16.23 15.82
CA GLN A 126 9.36 -16.95 17.07
C GLN A 126 10.79 -17.50 17.10
N PHE A 127 11.30 -18.00 15.97
CA PHE A 127 12.56 -18.74 15.88
C PHE A 127 13.58 -18.14 14.89
N GLY A 128 13.16 -17.11 14.10
CA GLY A 128 14.03 -16.41 13.18
C GLY A 128 14.73 -15.21 13.83
N ASP A 129 15.73 -14.65 13.14
CA ASP A 129 16.45 -13.44 13.57
C ASP A 129 15.68 -12.14 13.19
N VAL A 130 14.35 -12.14 13.34
CA VAL A 130 13.51 -10.98 13.02
C VAL A 130 13.48 -10.05 14.22
N GLY A 131 14.43 -9.12 14.28
CA GLY A 131 14.45 -8.07 15.30
C GLY A 131 13.75 -6.80 14.81
N PHE A 132 12.50 -6.55 15.25
CA PHE A 132 11.86 -5.25 15.07
C PHE A 132 12.49 -4.19 15.97
N ALA A 133 12.68 -2.96 15.44
CA ALA A 133 13.20 -1.84 16.20
C ALA A 133 12.11 -1.05 16.93
N SER A 134 10.85 -1.21 16.51
CA SER A 134 9.70 -0.54 17.13
C SER A 134 9.32 -1.19 18.45
N ARG A 135 8.85 -0.35 19.38
CA ARG A 135 8.43 -0.83 20.71
C ARG A 135 7.22 -1.77 20.61
N THR A 136 7.37 -2.97 21.11
CA THR A 136 6.28 -3.94 21.29
C THR A 136 5.51 -3.67 22.58
N ILE A 137 4.21 -3.88 22.58
CA ILE A 137 3.33 -3.77 23.73
C ILE A 137 2.63 -5.11 23.92
N GLU A 138 2.83 -5.69 25.09
CA GLU A 138 2.09 -6.89 25.49
C GLU A 138 0.69 -6.51 25.95
N LEU A 139 -0.30 -7.26 25.50
CA LEU A 139 -1.69 -7.12 25.94
C LEU A 139 -2.04 -8.26 26.89
N GLY A 140 -2.85 -7.97 27.90
CA GLY A 140 -3.40 -9.00 28.78
C GLY A 140 -4.36 -9.91 28.04
N GLY A 141 -4.56 -11.14 28.54
CA GLY A 141 -5.38 -12.16 27.86
C GLY A 141 -6.87 -11.78 27.69
N TYR A 142 -7.33 -10.72 28.33
CA TYR A 142 -8.71 -10.18 28.21
C TYR A 142 -8.78 -8.82 27.51
N ASP A 143 -7.64 -8.25 27.12
CA ASP A 143 -7.61 -6.95 26.42
C ASP A 143 -8.06 -7.12 24.97
N ASP A 144 -8.92 -6.21 24.52
CA ASP A 144 -9.26 -6.13 23.10
C ASP A 144 -8.17 -5.37 22.34
N PRO A 145 -7.49 -5.99 21.36
CA PRO A 145 -6.44 -5.34 20.60
C PRO A 145 -6.91 -4.11 19.80
N LEU A 146 -8.18 -4.07 19.37
CA LEU A 146 -8.75 -2.92 18.66
C LEU A 146 -8.93 -1.74 19.61
N GLU A 147 -9.57 -1.96 20.76
CA GLU A 147 -9.77 -0.93 21.78
C GLU A 147 -8.43 -0.43 22.32
N SER A 148 -7.46 -1.31 22.51
CA SER A 148 -6.10 -0.94 22.88
C SER A 148 -5.43 0.03 21.91
N CYS A 149 -5.72 -0.07 20.60
CA CYS A 149 -5.23 0.89 19.61
C CYS A 149 -5.93 2.25 19.74
N PHE A 150 -7.25 2.29 20.05
CA PHE A 150 -7.97 3.52 20.31
C PHE A 150 -7.46 4.24 21.57
N GLU A 151 -7.35 3.54 22.69
CA GLU A 151 -6.87 4.08 23.97
C GLU A 151 -5.47 4.71 23.86
N ARG A 152 -4.61 4.14 23.03
CA ARG A 152 -3.26 4.67 22.76
C ARG A 152 -3.23 5.80 21.75
N GLY A 153 -4.37 6.16 21.17
CA GLY A 153 -4.48 7.22 20.18
C GLY A 153 -3.78 6.93 18.85
N TRP A 154 -3.65 5.64 18.50
CA TRP A 154 -3.03 5.22 17.24
C TRP A 154 -3.98 5.24 16.06
N THR A 155 -5.28 5.38 16.30
CA THR A 155 -6.31 5.36 15.25
C THR A 155 -6.66 6.76 14.76
N ASP A 156 -7.21 6.83 13.57
CA ASP A 156 -7.78 8.02 12.94
C ASP A 156 -9.28 8.21 13.26
N GLY A 157 -9.81 7.44 14.21
CA GLY A 157 -11.24 7.41 14.58
C GLY A 157 -11.97 6.20 14.00
N LEU A 158 -11.35 5.44 13.12
CA LEU A 158 -11.84 4.17 12.60
C LEU A 158 -11.04 3.00 13.21
N PRO A 159 -11.62 1.80 13.32
CA PRO A 159 -10.87 0.61 13.70
C PRO A 159 -9.64 0.41 12.82
N VAL A 160 -8.54 0.01 13.41
CA VAL A 160 -7.31 -0.35 12.69
C VAL A 160 -7.05 -1.85 12.82
N VAL A 161 -6.35 -2.41 11.87
CA VAL A 161 -5.87 -3.79 11.99
C VAL A 161 -4.72 -3.79 13.00
N PRO A 162 -4.82 -4.56 14.12
CA PRO A 162 -3.72 -4.62 15.09
C PRO A 162 -2.42 -5.07 14.43
N PRO A 163 -1.32 -4.30 14.56
CA PRO A 163 -0.05 -4.57 13.91
C PRO A 163 0.75 -5.61 14.72
N THR A 164 0.38 -6.89 14.62
CA THR A 164 1.16 -7.99 15.20
C THR A 164 2.43 -8.23 14.39
N ASP A 165 3.43 -8.83 15.02
CA ASP A 165 4.73 -9.08 14.41
C ASP A 165 4.61 -9.89 13.11
N GLU A 166 3.72 -10.90 13.07
CA GLU A 166 3.48 -11.71 11.87
C GLU A 166 2.89 -10.87 10.72
N ARG A 167 2.00 -9.93 11.05
CA ARG A 167 1.40 -9.04 10.05
C ARG A 167 2.41 -8.04 9.51
N ILE A 168 3.27 -7.52 10.39
CA ILE A 168 4.35 -6.61 10.02
C ILE A 168 5.36 -7.34 9.12
N LEU A 169 5.78 -8.55 9.52
CA LEU A 169 6.69 -9.37 8.73
C LEU A 169 6.12 -9.66 7.33
N ARG A 170 4.85 -10.06 7.27
CA ARG A 170 4.15 -10.28 6.00
C ARG A 170 4.10 -9.01 5.16
N MET A 171 3.83 -7.86 5.77
CA MET A 171 3.79 -6.57 5.06
C MET A 171 5.16 -6.20 4.50
N LEU A 172 6.23 -6.44 5.24
CA LEU A 172 7.61 -6.18 4.80
C LEU A 172 8.03 -7.05 3.60
N LYS A 173 7.43 -8.21 3.37
CA LYS A 173 7.64 -9.01 2.15
C LYS A 173 7.17 -8.30 0.86
N GLY A 174 6.40 -7.22 0.97
CA GLY A 174 5.98 -6.38 -0.16
C GLY A 174 7.04 -5.39 -0.65
N THR A 175 8.23 -5.37 -0.05
CA THR A 175 9.34 -4.53 -0.47
C THR A 175 10.67 -5.24 -0.26
N SER A 176 11.66 -4.90 -1.06
CA SER A 176 13.04 -5.39 -0.90
C SER A 176 13.91 -4.48 -0.03
N ARG A 177 13.35 -3.36 0.49
CA ARG A 177 14.09 -2.39 1.30
C ARG A 177 14.31 -2.92 2.71
N ASP A 178 15.45 -2.55 3.30
CA ASP A 178 15.76 -2.91 4.70
C ASP A 178 14.71 -2.32 5.65
N PRO A 179 14.11 -3.11 6.56
CA PRO A 179 13.16 -2.60 7.55
C PRO A 179 13.69 -1.42 8.39
N LYS A 180 14.99 -1.38 8.64
CA LYS A 180 15.65 -0.32 9.42
C LYS A 180 16.03 0.92 8.59
N GLU A 181 15.89 0.85 7.27
CA GLU A 181 16.18 1.97 6.38
C GLU A 181 15.29 3.16 6.72
N LEU A 182 15.91 4.33 6.91
CA LEU A 182 15.19 5.58 7.15
C LEU A 182 14.61 6.11 5.83
N VAL A 183 13.28 6.10 5.74
CA VAL A 183 12.56 6.72 4.60
C VAL A 183 12.60 8.24 4.71
N GLY A 184 12.44 8.78 5.92
CA GLY A 184 12.53 10.20 6.15
C GLY A 184 12.01 10.64 7.53
N ARG A 185 11.95 11.97 7.72
CA ARG A 185 11.42 12.59 8.94
C ARG A 185 10.07 13.22 8.63
N ILE A 186 9.05 12.78 9.31
CA ILE A 186 7.66 13.09 8.98
C ILE A 186 7.20 14.36 9.67
N PRO A 187 6.83 15.42 8.92
CA PRO A 187 6.19 16.59 9.51
C PRO A 187 4.86 16.22 10.22
N PRO A 188 4.41 17.04 11.19
CA PRO A 188 4.99 18.29 11.66
C PRO A 188 6.08 18.15 12.72
N ASN A 189 6.16 17.01 13.45
CA ASN A 189 7.12 16.82 14.55
C ASN A 189 8.47 16.24 14.08
N TYR A 190 8.62 15.92 12.81
CA TYR A 190 9.83 15.35 12.20
C TYR A 190 10.30 14.04 12.84
N GLY A 191 9.34 13.20 13.27
CA GLY A 191 9.63 11.84 13.75
C GLY A 191 10.28 11.00 12.65
N GLU A 192 11.30 10.21 13.02
CA GLU A 192 11.98 9.31 12.09
C GLU A 192 11.07 8.15 11.71
N CYS A 193 10.88 7.97 10.39
CA CYS A 193 10.07 6.92 9.80
C CYS A 193 10.96 5.94 9.04
N THR A 194 11.09 4.74 9.56
CA THR A 194 11.74 3.62 8.88
C THR A 194 10.75 2.86 8.01
N VAL A 195 11.26 2.00 7.11
CA VAL A 195 10.42 1.10 6.32
C VAL A 195 9.53 0.23 7.22
N GLU A 196 10.04 -0.23 8.36
CA GLU A 196 9.26 -0.94 9.39
C GLU A 196 8.07 -0.12 9.88
N LYS A 197 8.27 1.17 10.21
CA LYS A 197 7.17 2.05 10.64
C LYS A 197 6.15 2.31 9.54
N VAL A 198 6.59 2.35 8.27
CA VAL A 198 5.66 2.39 7.12
C VAL A 198 4.83 1.11 7.08
N ALA A 199 5.47 -0.07 7.23
CA ALA A 199 4.78 -1.35 7.24
C ALA A 199 3.76 -1.46 8.40
N ILE A 200 4.11 -1.02 9.61
CA ILE A 200 3.20 -0.97 10.75
C ILE A 200 1.94 -0.17 10.42
N ASN A 201 2.07 1.05 9.89
CA ASN A 201 0.93 1.89 9.55
C ASN A 201 0.15 1.37 8.33
N ALA A 202 0.81 0.72 7.38
CA ALA A 202 0.17 0.03 6.26
C ALA A 202 -0.68 -1.16 6.74
N VAL A 203 -0.18 -1.96 7.69
CA VAL A 203 -0.97 -3.00 8.36
C VAL A 203 -2.18 -2.39 9.05
N MET A 204 -1.97 -1.35 9.86
CA MET A 204 -3.05 -0.66 10.60
C MET A 204 -4.12 -0.12 9.65
N ALA A 205 -3.73 0.41 8.49
CA ALA A 205 -4.66 0.87 7.45
C ALA A 205 -5.43 -0.27 6.77
N GLY A 206 -4.94 -1.50 6.84
CA GLY A 206 -5.51 -2.66 6.17
C GLY A 206 -4.96 -2.91 4.76
N CYS A 207 -3.78 -2.40 4.43
CA CYS A 207 -3.09 -2.65 3.16
C CYS A 207 -2.80 -4.15 2.95
N LYS A 208 -2.56 -4.51 1.69
CA LYS A 208 -1.89 -5.77 1.33
C LYS A 208 -0.40 -5.50 1.15
N PRO A 209 0.47 -6.54 1.27
CA PRO A 209 1.91 -6.39 1.03
C PRO A 209 2.25 -5.75 -0.31
N GLU A 210 1.53 -6.11 -1.38
CA GLU A 210 1.75 -5.62 -2.74
C GLU A 210 1.52 -4.10 -2.88
N TYR A 211 0.93 -3.44 -1.86
CA TYR A 211 0.71 -1.99 -1.86
C TYR A 211 1.90 -1.21 -1.30
N MET A 212 2.87 -1.89 -0.65
CA MET A 212 4.02 -1.24 -0.01
C MET A 212 4.81 -0.30 -0.94
N PRO A 213 5.12 -0.66 -2.21
CA PRO A 213 5.84 0.24 -3.09
C PRO A 213 5.09 1.57 -3.32
N VAL A 214 3.76 1.51 -3.43
CA VAL A 214 2.93 2.72 -3.62
C VAL A 214 2.88 3.56 -2.35
N VAL A 215 2.75 2.94 -1.18
CA VAL A 215 2.75 3.65 0.12
C VAL A 215 4.10 4.33 0.37
N LEU A 216 5.20 3.65 0.09
CA LEU A 216 6.56 4.19 0.21
C LEU A 216 6.75 5.38 -0.73
N ALA A 217 6.39 5.24 -2.00
CA ALA A 217 6.50 6.32 -2.98
C ALA A 217 5.62 7.53 -2.62
N ALA A 218 4.40 7.31 -2.11
CA ALA A 218 3.52 8.38 -1.64
C ALA A 218 4.12 9.12 -0.44
N LEU A 219 4.74 8.39 0.50
CA LEU A 219 5.45 8.99 1.62
C LEU A 219 6.64 9.80 1.14
N GLU A 220 7.50 9.26 0.29
CA GLU A 220 8.67 9.96 -0.25
C GLU A 220 8.27 11.21 -1.03
N ALA A 221 7.24 11.13 -1.88
CA ALA A 221 6.68 12.28 -2.58
C ALA A 221 6.20 13.38 -1.61
N SER A 222 5.60 12.99 -0.48
CA SER A 222 5.11 13.93 0.53
C SER A 222 6.21 14.68 1.27
N LEU A 223 7.43 14.16 1.24
CA LEU A 223 8.60 14.75 1.90
C LEU A 223 9.41 15.68 0.97
N ILE A 224 9.04 15.73 -0.32
CA ILE A 224 9.65 16.68 -1.26
C ILE A 224 9.27 18.10 -0.84
N PRO A 225 10.24 19.03 -0.74
CA PRO A 225 10.00 20.38 -0.19
C PRO A 225 8.88 21.15 -0.91
N GLU A 226 8.73 20.97 -2.21
CA GLU A 226 7.73 21.63 -3.04
C GLU A 226 6.29 21.23 -2.69
N PHE A 227 6.10 20.04 -2.11
CA PHE A 227 4.80 19.61 -1.58
C PHE A 227 4.40 20.37 -0.31
N ALA A 228 5.36 20.93 0.41
CA ALA A 228 5.15 21.73 1.62
C ALA A 228 4.27 21.06 2.69
N MET A 229 4.47 19.76 2.94
CA MET A 229 3.67 18.95 3.87
C MET A 229 3.49 19.60 5.24
N HIS A 230 4.56 20.20 5.80
CA HIS A 230 4.48 20.87 7.10
C HIS A 230 3.46 22.01 7.08
N GLY A 231 3.51 22.88 6.05
CA GLY A 231 2.57 23.97 5.88
C GLY A 231 1.14 23.49 5.68
N LEU A 232 0.96 22.43 4.89
CA LEU A 232 -0.35 21.80 4.66
C LEU A 232 -0.99 21.30 5.96
N LEU A 233 -0.22 20.78 6.90
CA LEU A 233 -0.73 20.26 8.18
C LEU A 233 -0.99 21.37 9.20
N CYS A 234 -0.17 22.44 9.17
CA CYS A 234 -0.26 23.53 10.15
C CYS A 234 -1.23 24.65 9.75
N THR A 235 -1.72 24.67 8.50
CA THR A 235 -2.70 25.67 8.04
C THR A 235 -4.09 25.42 8.66
N THR A 236 -4.86 26.51 8.79
CA THR A 236 -6.29 26.41 9.16
C THR A 236 -7.17 26.00 7.97
N TYR A 237 -6.64 26.04 6.75
CA TYR A 237 -7.33 25.48 5.58
C TYR A 237 -7.45 23.96 5.71
N PHE A 238 -8.51 23.37 5.17
CA PHE A 238 -8.88 22.00 5.48
C PHE A 238 -8.47 20.96 4.42
N SER A 239 -7.45 21.25 3.63
CA SER A 239 -6.88 20.28 2.66
C SER A 239 -6.07 19.18 3.32
N GLY A 240 -5.93 18.09 2.59
CA GLY A 240 -5.07 16.96 2.92
C GLY A 240 -4.42 16.36 1.68
N PRO A 241 -3.45 15.44 1.85
CA PRO A 241 -2.86 14.73 0.73
C PRO A 241 -3.89 13.92 -0.05
N THR A 242 -3.95 14.18 -1.35
CA THR A 242 -4.69 13.38 -2.34
C THR A 242 -3.67 12.67 -3.22
N ILE A 243 -3.82 11.38 -3.44
CA ILE A 243 -2.89 10.53 -4.17
C ILE A 243 -3.54 10.08 -5.48
N ILE A 244 -2.92 10.39 -6.61
CA ILE A 244 -3.28 9.86 -7.92
C ILE A 244 -2.20 8.84 -8.30
N VAL A 245 -2.60 7.64 -8.70
CA VAL A 245 -1.67 6.57 -9.09
C VAL A 245 -1.80 6.29 -10.57
N ASN A 246 -0.65 6.24 -11.24
CA ASN A 246 -0.50 5.99 -12.67
C ASN A 246 0.34 4.75 -12.95
N GLY A 247 0.16 4.21 -14.16
CA GLY A 247 1.01 3.17 -14.72
C GLY A 247 0.59 1.72 -14.37
N PRO A 248 1.40 0.74 -14.77
CA PRO A 248 1.07 -0.69 -14.66
C PRO A 248 0.75 -1.17 -13.25
N VAL A 249 1.29 -0.53 -12.21
CA VAL A 249 1.04 -0.87 -10.81
C VAL A 249 -0.44 -0.84 -10.47
N THR A 250 -1.22 0.08 -11.07
CA THR A 250 -2.67 0.20 -10.80
C THR A 250 -3.41 -1.09 -11.06
N ARG A 251 -3.11 -1.75 -12.18
CA ARG A 251 -3.68 -3.06 -12.55
C ARG A 251 -3.11 -4.19 -11.69
N ALA A 252 -1.79 -4.17 -11.46
CA ALA A 252 -1.09 -5.21 -10.70
C ALA A 252 -1.64 -5.36 -9.28
N ILE A 253 -2.00 -4.26 -8.62
CA ILE A 253 -2.55 -4.26 -7.26
C ILE A 253 -4.08 -4.12 -7.21
N GLY A 254 -4.75 -4.09 -8.37
CA GLY A 254 -6.20 -4.05 -8.48
C GLY A 254 -6.84 -2.75 -8.02
N MET A 255 -6.23 -1.60 -8.33
CA MET A 255 -6.83 -0.30 -8.08
C MET A 255 -8.05 -0.05 -8.97
N ASN A 256 -8.97 0.76 -8.50
CA ASN A 256 -10.15 1.18 -9.24
C ASN A 256 -9.97 2.59 -9.81
N SER A 257 -10.09 2.72 -11.13
CA SER A 257 -10.16 3.98 -11.87
C SER A 257 -11.53 4.21 -12.52
N GLY A 258 -12.43 3.22 -12.47
CA GLY A 258 -13.75 3.22 -13.11
C GLY A 258 -14.87 3.69 -12.18
N VAL A 259 -16.02 3.01 -12.25
CA VAL A 259 -17.20 3.36 -11.44
C VAL A 259 -16.84 3.53 -9.98
N ASN A 260 -17.26 4.65 -9.38
CA ASN A 260 -17.02 4.99 -7.97
C ASN A 260 -15.51 5.12 -7.60
N ALA A 261 -14.65 5.51 -8.54
CA ALA A 261 -13.20 5.61 -8.32
C ALA A 261 -12.81 6.48 -7.13
N LEU A 262 -13.54 7.57 -6.88
CA LEU A 262 -13.32 8.49 -5.74
C LEU A 262 -14.05 8.07 -4.47
N GLY A 263 -14.79 6.96 -4.49
CA GLY A 263 -15.61 6.48 -3.38
C GLY A 263 -15.03 5.24 -2.70
N GLN A 264 -15.91 4.59 -1.95
CA GLN A 264 -15.59 3.38 -1.19
C GLN A 264 -15.64 2.11 -2.08
N GLY A 265 -15.14 0.98 -1.55
CA GLY A 265 -15.32 -0.37 -2.12
C GLY A 265 -14.03 -1.00 -2.67
N ASN A 266 -13.03 -0.21 -3.07
CA ASN A 266 -11.74 -0.76 -3.49
C ASN A 266 -10.72 -0.71 -2.35
N ARG A 267 -10.15 -1.88 -2.03
CA ARG A 267 -9.20 -1.98 -0.91
C ARG A 267 -7.93 -1.16 -1.13
N ALA A 268 -7.34 -1.20 -2.33
CA ALA A 268 -6.11 -0.46 -2.62
C ALA A 268 -6.35 1.05 -2.53
N ASN A 269 -7.39 1.58 -3.20
CA ASN A 269 -7.74 3.01 -3.14
C ASN A 269 -7.96 3.46 -1.69
N SER A 270 -8.73 2.69 -0.92
CA SER A 270 -9.09 3.09 0.45
C SER A 270 -7.91 3.01 1.42
N THR A 271 -7.08 1.95 1.33
CA THR A 271 -6.07 1.70 2.36
C THR A 271 -4.73 2.38 2.11
N ILE A 272 -4.34 2.63 0.86
CA ILE A 272 -3.09 3.33 0.53
C ILE A 272 -3.14 4.78 1.04
N GLY A 273 -4.22 5.50 0.73
CA GLY A 273 -4.39 6.87 1.22
C GLY A 273 -4.44 6.93 2.76
N ARG A 274 -5.13 5.96 3.37
CA ARG A 274 -5.22 5.85 4.83
C ARG A 274 -3.86 5.55 5.48
N ALA A 275 -3.03 4.71 4.85
CA ALA A 275 -1.70 4.41 5.36
C ALA A 275 -0.83 5.68 5.47
N LEU A 276 -0.83 6.53 4.43
CA LEU A 276 -0.13 7.82 4.47
C LEU A 276 -0.66 8.71 5.62
N GLN A 277 -1.98 8.80 5.79
CA GLN A 277 -2.59 9.60 6.86
C GLN A 277 -2.23 9.06 8.25
N LEU A 278 -2.21 7.74 8.44
CA LEU A 278 -1.78 7.13 9.71
C LEU A 278 -0.29 7.36 9.98
N ILE A 279 0.59 7.34 8.97
CA ILE A 279 2.00 7.70 9.13
C ILE A 279 2.15 9.15 9.59
N ILE A 280 1.44 10.09 8.95
CA ILE A 280 1.42 11.50 9.33
C ILE A 280 0.98 11.66 10.78
N ARG A 281 -0.08 10.95 11.18
CA ARG A 281 -0.62 10.98 12.54
C ARG A 281 0.33 10.35 13.56
N ASN A 282 0.77 9.11 13.33
CA ASN A 282 1.44 8.29 14.33
C ASN A 282 2.95 8.54 14.43
N VAL A 283 3.58 8.87 13.30
CA VAL A 283 5.02 9.17 13.25
C VAL A 283 5.26 10.67 13.24
N GLY A 284 4.48 11.41 12.45
CA GLY A 284 4.60 12.85 12.32
C GLY A 284 3.93 13.65 13.44
N GLY A 285 2.98 13.08 14.17
CA GLY A 285 2.22 13.78 15.20
C GLY A 285 1.16 14.75 14.68
N GLY A 286 0.74 14.60 13.41
CA GLY A 286 -0.31 15.40 12.78
C GLY A 286 -1.70 15.04 13.30
N LYS A 287 -2.01 15.40 14.54
CA LYS A 287 -3.29 15.10 15.19
C LYS A 287 -4.19 16.34 15.25
N PRO A 288 -5.51 16.17 15.05
CA PRO A 288 -6.49 17.23 15.26
C PRO A 288 -6.40 17.82 16.68
N ASN A 289 -6.63 19.11 16.81
CA ASN A 289 -6.50 19.92 18.04
C ASN A 289 -5.06 20.07 18.57
N GLU A 290 -4.10 19.39 17.97
CA GLU A 290 -2.66 19.57 18.27
C GLU A 290 -2.03 20.44 17.16
N ILE A 291 -1.26 19.83 16.27
CA ILE A 291 -0.59 20.55 15.18
C ILE A 291 -1.44 20.58 13.90
N ASP A 292 -2.29 19.58 13.65
CA ASP A 292 -3.29 19.70 12.59
C ASP A 292 -4.32 20.76 12.98
N ARG A 293 -4.25 21.91 12.30
CA ARG A 293 -5.05 23.11 12.60
C ARG A 293 -6.25 23.28 11.69
N SER A 294 -6.59 22.31 10.85
CA SER A 294 -7.75 22.38 9.95
C SER A 294 -9.00 22.81 10.68
N THR A 295 -9.62 23.92 10.20
CA THR A 295 -10.85 24.46 10.83
C THR A 295 -12.03 23.52 10.71
N LEU A 296 -12.21 22.89 9.55
CA LEU A 296 -13.31 21.97 9.27
C LEU A 296 -12.81 20.55 9.01
N GLY A 297 -11.64 20.39 8.37
CA GLY A 297 -11.23 19.13 7.79
C GLY A 297 -12.09 18.76 6.58
N ASN A 298 -11.78 17.63 5.94
CA ASN A 298 -12.61 17.04 4.90
C ASN A 298 -12.51 15.50 4.97
N PRO A 299 -13.47 14.74 4.43
CA PRO A 299 -13.45 13.27 4.46
C PRO A 299 -12.18 12.66 3.84
N GLY A 300 -11.56 13.32 2.87
CA GLY A 300 -10.30 12.90 2.24
C GLY A 300 -9.11 12.87 3.20
N LYS A 301 -9.19 13.54 4.37
CA LYS A 301 -8.16 13.44 5.42
C LYS A 301 -8.17 12.11 6.16
N VAL A 302 -9.15 11.25 5.95
CA VAL A 302 -9.12 9.86 6.39
C VAL A 302 -8.39 9.01 5.36
N SER A 303 -8.74 9.18 4.07
CA SER A 303 -8.11 8.51 2.93
C SER A 303 -8.52 9.20 1.64
N PHE A 304 -7.57 9.53 0.77
CA PHE A 304 -7.88 10.02 -0.55
C PHE A 304 -6.83 9.51 -1.56
N CYS A 305 -7.13 8.40 -2.19
CA CYS A 305 -6.26 7.79 -3.19
C CYS A 305 -7.12 7.13 -4.28
N PHE A 306 -6.76 7.35 -5.53
CA PHE A 306 -7.42 6.74 -6.67
C PHE A 306 -6.44 6.56 -7.84
N ALA A 307 -6.79 5.69 -8.79
CA ALA A 307 -6.04 5.50 -10.02
C ALA A 307 -6.61 6.37 -11.15
N GLU A 308 -5.74 6.88 -12.00
CA GLU A 308 -6.15 7.43 -13.30
C GLU A 308 -6.58 6.32 -14.25
N ASP A 309 -7.61 6.54 -15.05
CA ASP A 309 -8.01 5.62 -16.10
C ASP A 309 -7.18 5.89 -17.38
N GLU A 310 -6.23 5.00 -17.61
CA GLU A 310 -5.31 5.01 -18.77
C GLU A 310 -5.74 4.02 -19.86
N SER A 311 -7.00 3.58 -19.87
CA SER A 311 -7.47 2.54 -20.81
C SER A 311 -7.66 3.05 -22.24
N ASP A 312 -7.79 4.35 -22.43
CA ASP A 312 -7.96 4.99 -23.73
C ASP A 312 -6.61 5.31 -24.36
N ALA A 313 -6.42 4.89 -25.60
CA ALA A 313 -5.14 5.07 -26.32
C ALA A 313 -4.85 6.54 -26.70
N ASN A 314 -5.89 7.38 -26.81
CA ASN A 314 -5.75 8.81 -27.14
C ASN A 314 -5.51 9.65 -25.89
N TRP A 315 -5.71 9.08 -24.70
CA TRP A 315 -5.50 9.80 -23.44
C TRP A 315 -4.03 9.79 -23.03
N MET A 316 -3.41 10.95 -22.97
CA MET A 316 -2.08 11.12 -22.38
C MET A 316 -2.20 11.03 -20.85
N PRO A 317 -1.62 10.03 -20.17
CA PRO A 317 -1.65 9.92 -18.71
C PRO A 317 -1.02 11.12 -18.00
N LEU A 318 -1.47 11.40 -16.76
CA LEU A 318 -0.91 12.49 -15.95
C LEU A 318 0.61 12.30 -15.72
N SER A 319 1.07 11.08 -15.51
CA SER A 319 2.49 10.77 -15.36
C SER A 319 3.32 11.25 -16.55
N VAL A 320 2.84 11.03 -17.78
CA VAL A 320 3.51 11.47 -19.02
C VAL A 320 3.46 13.00 -19.12
N ALA A 321 2.31 13.62 -18.84
CA ALA A 321 2.19 15.08 -18.81
C ALA A 321 3.10 15.74 -17.75
N ARG A 322 3.47 14.98 -16.71
CA ARG A 322 4.43 15.38 -15.66
C ARG A 322 5.89 15.02 -15.98
N GLY A 323 6.17 14.55 -17.19
CA GLY A 323 7.53 14.32 -17.70
C GLY A 323 8.10 12.92 -17.44
N PHE A 324 7.28 11.94 -17.05
CA PHE A 324 7.73 10.56 -16.92
C PHE A 324 7.54 9.79 -18.24
N GLU A 325 8.35 8.78 -18.45
CA GLU A 325 8.19 7.92 -19.61
C GLU A 325 6.89 7.12 -19.54
N ALA A 326 6.26 6.89 -20.69
CA ALA A 326 5.06 6.08 -20.78
C ALA A 326 5.29 4.68 -20.19
N GLY A 327 4.35 4.20 -19.37
CA GLY A 327 4.47 2.93 -18.69
C GLY A 327 5.25 2.98 -17.35
N THR A 328 5.75 4.13 -16.95
CA THR A 328 6.30 4.30 -15.59
C THR A 328 5.17 4.36 -14.58
N SER A 329 5.28 3.55 -13.52
CA SER A 329 4.36 3.65 -12.39
C SER A 329 4.75 4.83 -11.51
N THR A 330 3.77 5.70 -11.22
CA THR A 330 3.99 6.92 -10.42
C THR A 330 2.87 7.18 -9.43
N VAL A 331 3.19 7.95 -8.40
CA VAL A 331 2.22 8.64 -7.55
C VAL A 331 2.31 10.14 -7.80
N THR A 332 1.17 10.80 -7.91
CA THR A 332 1.09 12.27 -7.89
C THR A 332 0.35 12.70 -6.64
N LEU A 333 1.00 13.50 -5.80
CA LEU A 333 0.41 14.09 -4.61
C LEU A 333 -0.14 15.49 -4.91
N PHE A 334 -1.33 15.75 -4.39
CA PHE A 334 -2.03 17.02 -4.48
C PHE A 334 -2.63 17.41 -3.13
N HIS A 335 -2.86 18.71 -2.90
CA HIS A 335 -3.40 19.27 -1.65
C HIS A 335 -4.91 19.40 -1.71
N GLY A 336 -5.65 18.30 -1.74
CA GLY A 336 -7.09 18.28 -1.98
C GLY A 336 -7.95 18.76 -0.80
N ASP A 337 -8.96 19.58 -1.07
CA ASP A 337 -9.90 20.10 -0.09
C ASP A 337 -11.28 19.42 -0.09
N GLY A 338 -11.46 18.43 -0.95
CA GLY A 338 -12.69 17.65 -1.07
C GLY A 338 -13.17 17.56 -2.51
N VAL A 339 -14.26 16.84 -2.71
CA VAL A 339 -14.84 16.57 -4.03
C VAL A 339 -16.07 17.45 -4.23
N GLN A 340 -16.05 18.26 -5.28
CA GLN A 340 -17.21 18.98 -5.79
C GLN A 340 -17.71 18.29 -7.06
N ALA A 341 -18.98 17.90 -7.08
CA ALA A 341 -19.59 17.35 -8.29
C ALA A 341 -19.74 18.43 -9.38
N PHE A 342 -19.46 18.06 -10.61
CA PHE A 342 -19.73 18.84 -11.81
C PHE A 342 -20.71 18.07 -12.70
N CYS A 343 -21.75 18.76 -13.18
CA CYS A 343 -22.77 18.20 -14.04
C CYS A 343 -22.97 19.08 -15.28
N ASP A 344 -22.78 18.53 -16.46
CA ASP A 344 -23.14 19.17 -17.72
C ASP A 344 -23.74 18.13 -18.68
N GLN A 345 -25.05 18.11 -18.74
CA GLN A 345 -25.81 17.16 -19.55
C GLN A 345 -26.23 17.74 -20.93
N LYS A 346 -25.77 18.95 -21.27
CA LYS A 346 -26.25 19.67 -22.45
C LYS A 346 -25.16 20.02 -23.48
N SER A 347 -23.93 20.31 -23.03
CA SER A 347 -22.82 20.58 -23.94
C SER A 347 -22.55 19.39 -24.86
N ARG A 348 -22.36 19.67 -26.15
CA ARG A 348 -22.09 18.66 -27.18
C ARG A 348 -20.85 18.99 -28.01
N THR A 349 -20.26 20.15 -27.78
CA THR A 349 -19.00 20.54 -28.41
C THR A 349 -17.91 20.70 -27.34
N PRO A 350 -16.65 20.46 -27.68
CA PRO A 350 -15.54 20.61 -26.73
C PRO A 350 -15.44 22.03 -26.16
N GLU A 351 -15.72 23.07 -26.97
CA GLU A 351 -15.67 24.46 -26.53
C GLU A 351 -16.77 24.78 -25.51
N GLU A 352 -17.99 24.27 -25.71
CA GLU A 352 -19.08 24.46 -24.75
C GLU A 352 -18.75 23.80 -23.43
N LEU A 353 -18.28 22.53 -23.47
CA LEU A 353 -17.95 21.77 -22.28
C LEU A 353 -16.76 22.37 -21.52
N ALA A 354 -15.70 22.79 -22.23
CA ALA A 354 -14.56 23.46 -21.62
C ALA A 354 -14.95 24.77 -20.92
N ARG A 355 -15.82 25.59 -21.52
CA ARG A 355 -16.37 26.78 -20.87
C ARG A 355 -17.21 26.46 -19.65
N SER A 356 -18.05 25.45 -19.73
CA SER A 356 -18.88 25.01 -18.62
C SER A 356 -18.01 24.55 -17.44
N MET A 357 -16.98 23.74 -17.71
CA MET A 357 -15.98 23.32 -16.71
C MET A 357 -15.22 24.52 -16.12
N ALA A 358 -14.81 25.48 -16.96
CA ALA A 358 -14.12 26.69 -16.50
C ALA A 358 -14.99 27.54 -15.57
N MET A 359 -16.30 27.64 -15.84
CA MET A 359 -17.24 28.34 -14.96
C MET A 359 -17.30 27.72 -13.57
N ALA A 360 -17.38 26.38 -13.48
CA ALA A 360 -17.38 25.66 -12.22
C ALA A 360 -16.02 25.78 -11.50
N LEU A 361 -14.91 25.64 -12.22
CA LEU A 361 -13.55 25.77 -11.72
C LEU A 361 -13.24 27.18 -11.18
N ASN A 362 -13.89 28.23 -11.71
CA ASN A 362 -13.75 29.58 -11.17
C ASN A 362 -14.25 29.70 -9.73
N GLY A 363 -15.09 28.76 -9.24
CA GLY A 363 -15.55 28.69 -7.87
C GLY A 363 -14.52 28.14 -6.87
N VAL A 364 -13.46 27.48 -7.33
CA VAL A 364 -12.44 26.87 -6.45
C VAL A 364 -11.82 27.91 -5.52
N GLY A 365 -11.77 27.57 -4.22
CA GLY A 365 -11.34 28.46 -3.15
C GLY A 365 -12.30 29.62 -2.93
N HIS A 366 -12.34 30.57 -3.85
CA HIS A 366 -13.29 31.68 -3.92
C HIS A 366 -13.38 32.19 -5.36
N PRO A 367 -14.59 32.57 -5.88
CA PRO A 367 -14.76 33.03 -7.26
C PRO A 367 -13.91 34.24 -7.63
N LYS A 368 -13.55 35.08 -6.69
CA LYS A 368 -12.73 36.29 -6.93
C LYS A 368 -11.23 36.08 -6.74
N LEU A 369 -10.78 34.90 -6.37
CA LEU A 369 -9.36 34.56 -6.37
C LEU A 369 -8.90 34.25 -7.80
N ALA A 370 -7.72 34.73 -8.15
CA ALA A 370 -7.10 34.54 -9.46
C ALA A 370 -5.59 34.33 -9.33
N GLN A 371 -4.96 33.80 -10.39
CA GLN A 371 -3.52 33.58 -10.60
C GLN A 371 -2.88 32.49 -9.73
N TRP A 372 -3.47 32.11 -8.58
CA TRP A 372 -2.85 31.30 -7.56
C TRP A 372 -3.59 30.00 -7.28
N SER A 373 -4.80 29.86 -7.84
CA SER A 373 -5.62 28.67 -7.56
C SER A 373 -4.98 27.41 -8.16
N ASN A 374 -5.19 26.29 -7.49
CA ASN A 374 -4.92 24.97 -8.03
C ASN A 374 -6.12 24.06 -7.84
N ALA A 375 -6.30 23.11 -8.75
CA ALA A 375 -7.37 22.13 -8.73
C ALA A 375 -7.00 20.88 -9.51
N ILE A 376 -7.67 19.77 -9.20
CA ILE A 376 -7.77 18.61 -10.08
C ILE A 376 -9.16 18.67 -10.73
N LEU A 377 -9.20 18.53 -12.05
CA LEU A 377 -10.41 18.22 -12.80
C LEU A 377 -10.40 16.73 -13.13
N VAL A 378 -11.33 15.97 -12.55
CA VAL A 378 -11.51 14.55 -12.85
C VAL A 378 -12.59 14.43 -13.91
N ILE A 379 -12.20 14.08 -15.13
CA ILE A 379 -13.11 13.95 -16.27
C ILE A 379 -13.58 12.52 -16.38
N SER A 380 -14.91 12.32 -16.40
CA SER A 380 -15.49 10.99 -16.66
C SER A 380 -15.32 10.57 -18.12
N PRO A 381 -15.41 9.26 -18.41
CA PRO A 381 -15.36 8.78 -19.81
C PRO A 381 -16.41 9.41 -20.73
N GLU A 382 -17.65 9.68 -20.27
CA GLU A 382 -18.68 10.31 -21.09
C GLU A 382 -18.35 11.77 -21.47
N HIS A 383 -17.82 12.57 -20.51
CA HIS A 383 -17.38 13.92 -20.82
C HIS A 383 -16.13 13.92 -21.69
N TYR A 384 -15.18 12.99 -21.42
CA TYR A 384 -13.97 12.88 -22.24
C TYR A 384 -14.31 12.54 -23.71
N ARG A 385 -15.30 11.71 -23.95
CA ARG A 385 -15.74 11.33 -25.32
C ARG A 385 -16.12 12.55 -26.16
N ILE A 386 -16.68 13.61 -25.57
CA ILE A 386 -17.01 14.85 -26.28
C ILE A 386 -15.74 15.55 -26.80
N PHE A 387 -14.67 15.47 -26.04
CA PHE A 387 -13.36 16.00 -26.44
C PHE A 387 -12.67 15.09 -27.46
N ASP A 388 -12.65 13.79 -27.22
CA ASP A 388 -12.00 12.80 -28.06
C ASP A 388 -12.63 12.71 -29.46
N ASP A 389 -13.95 12.73 -29.55
CA ASP A 389 -14.69 12.76 -30.84
C ASP A 389 -14.33 14.00 -31.70
N ALA A 390 -13.88 15.07 -31.08
CA ALA A 390 -13.39 16.28 -31.75
C ALA A 390 -11.86 16.29 -31.95
N GLY A 391 -11.16 15.23 -31.55
CA GLY A 391 -9.71 15.09 -31.64
C GLY A 391 -8.93 15.94 -30.61
N TRP A 392 -9.55 16.31 -29.48
CA TRP A 392 -8.91 17.04 -28.41
C TRP A 392 -8.28 16.09 -27.41
N GLY A 393 -6.97 16.19 -27.25
CA GLY A 393 -6.24 15.54 -26.18
C GLY A 393 -6.15 16.43 -24.94
N ARG A 394 -5.34 15.98 -23.95
CA ARG A 394 -5.11 16.70 -22.69
C ARG A 394 -4.71 18.15 -22.88
N ALA A 395 -3.79 18.44 -23.81
CA ALA A 395 -3.24 19.78 -24.01
C ALA A 395 -4.29 20.77 -24.53
N GLU A 396 -5.13 20.35 -25.48
CA GLU A 396 -6.21 21.15 -26.03
C GLU A 396 -7.28 21.45 -24.97
N ILE A 397 -7.64 20.45 -24.16
CA ILE A 397 -8.60 20.59 -23.05
C ILE A 397 -8.06 21.58 -22.02
N GLU A 398 -6.81 21.44 -21.61
CA GLU A 398 -6.16 22.31 -20.62
C GLU A 398 -6.10 23.75 -21.11
N GLU A 399 -5.66 23.98 -22.35
CA GLU A 399 -5.58 25.31 -22.97
C GLU A 399 -6.95 25.97 -23.07
N ALA A 400 -7.98 25.25 -23.51
CA ALA A 400 -9.33 25.77 -23.61
C ALA A 400 -9.91 26.16 -22.24
N ILE A 401 -9.69 25.33 -21.20
CA ILE A 401 -10.13 25.65 -19.84
C ILE A 401 -9.35 26.86 -19.28
N HIS A 402 -8.03 26.89 -19.44
CA HIS A 402 -7.23 28.07 -19.03
C HIS A 402 -7.73 29.34 -19.67
N THR A 403 -7.94 29.35 -20.99
CA THR A 403 -8.45 30.49 -21.75
C THR A 403 -9.84 30.92 -21.26
N ALA A 404 -10.75 29.96 -21.09
CA ALA A 404 -12.12 30.21 -20.60
C ALA A 404 -12.18 30.67 -19.13
N SER A 405 -11.13 30.40 -18.36
CA SER A 405 -11.04 30.77 -16.94
C SER A 405 -10.49 32.20 -16.72
N VAL A 406 -10.02 32.86 -17.77
CA VAL A 406 -9.53 34.26 -17.68
C VAL A 406 -10.70 35.20 -17.41
N ARG A 407 -10.54 36.07 -16.43
CA ARG A 407 -11.57 37.05 -16.05
C ARG A 407 -11.03 38.47 -15.94
N PRO A 408 -11.85 39.49 -16.26
CA PRO A 408 -11.43 40.89 -16.11
C PRO A 408 -11.25 41.24 -14.62
N GLY A 409 -10.17 41.97 -14.33
CA GLY A 409 -9.83 42.39 -12.96
C GLY A 409 -10.93 43.20 -12.29
N LYS A 410 -11.66 44.04 -13.07
CA LYS A 410 -12.81 44.83 -12.59
C LYS A 410 -13.89 43.98 -11.89
N ASP A 411 -14.03 42.68 -12.24
CA ASP A 411 -14.98 41.77 -11.62
C ASP A 411 -14.37 41.08 -10.40
N LEU A 412 -13.06 41.06 -10.27
CA LEU A 412 -12.30 40.29 -9.27
C LEU A 412 -11.77 41.13 -8.11
N VAL A 413 -11.57 42.47 -8.33
CA VAL A 413 -11.02 43.34 -7.27
C VAL A 413 -11.91 43.36 -6.03
N GLN A 414 -11.31 43.61 -4.87
CA GLN A 414 -11.99 43.76 -3.60
C GLN A 414 -13.15 44.76 -3.70
N GLY A 415 -14.30 44.43 -3.17
CA GLY A 415 -15.51 45.26 -3.21
C GLY A 415 -16.32 45.16 -4.50
N ALA A 416 -15.77 44.71 -5.63
CA ALA A 416 -16.53 44.53 -6.86
C ALA A 416 -17.73 43.56 -6.66
N GLN A 417 -18.82 43.85 -7.38
CA GLN A 417 -20.06 43.07 -7.30
C GLN A 417 -20.65 42.97 -5.88
N GLY A 418 -20.30 43.91 -4.97
CA GLY A 418 -20.78 43.90 -3.58
C GLY A 418 -20.14 42.86 -2.67
N VAL A 419 -19.08 42.18 -3.12
CA VAL A 419 -18.38 41.16 -2.37
C VAL A 419 -17.09 41.74 -1.78
N GLY A 420 -16.96 41.71 -0.44
CA GLY A 420 -15.80 42.25 0.28
C GLY A 420 -14.48 41.56 -0.04
N GLU A 421 -14.49 40.26 -0.38
CA GLU A 421 -13.33 39.51 -0.84
C GLU A 421 -12.90 39.94 -2.24
N GLY A 422 -11.65 39.72 -2.59
CA GLY A 422 -11.12 40.00 -3.95
C GLY A 422 -9.63 40.27 -3.98
N ILE A 423 -9.14 40.45 -5.18
CA ILE A 423 -7.73 40.78 -5.47
C ILE A 423 -7.43 42.26 -5.24
N ASP A 424 -6.15 42.61 -5.32
CA ASP A 424 -5.69 44.00 -5.21
C ASP A 424 -6.40 44.94 -6.22
N PRO A 425 -6.97 46.06 -5.78
CA PRO A 425 -7.58 47.05 -6.67
C PRO A 425 -6.68 47.56 -7.77
N ALA A 426 -5.35 47.53 -7.60
CA ALA A 426 -4.39 47.90 -8.64
C ALA A 426 -4.49 47.03 -9.90
N LEU A 427 -5.11 45.88 -9.83
CA LEU A 427 -5.26 44.90 -10.93
C LEU A 427 -6.61 45.06 -11.68
N VAL A 428 -7.33 46.18 -11.49
CA VAL A 428 -8.69 46.39 -12.01
C VAL A 428 -8.75 46.36 -13.57
N ASP A 429 -7.72 46.79 -14.24
CA ASP A 429 -7.65 46.85 -15.71
C ASP A 429 -7.01 45.60 -16.34
N GLU A 430 -6.58 44.66 -15.51
CA GLU A 430 -5.92 43.45 -15.97
C GLU A 430 -6.93 42.35 -16.39
N SER A 431 -6.46 41.39 -17.21
CA SER A 431 -7.14 40.14 -17.49
C SER A 431 -6.37 39.02 -16.81
N LEU A 432 -7.00 38.34 -15.88
CA LEU A 432 -6.32 37.45 -14.93
C LEU A 432 -6.78 35.98 -15.08
N PRO A 433 -5.84 35.04 -15.24
CA PRO A 433 -6.17 33.61 -15.21
C PRO A 433 -6.57 33.18 -13.81
N LYS A 434 -7.40 32.15 -13.71
CA LYS A 434 -7.78 31.53 -12.43
C LYS A 434 -6.61 30.76 -11.82
N PHE A 435 -5.98 29.95 -12.63
CA PHE A 435 -4.99 28.98 -12.19
C PHE A 435 -3.58 29.46 -12.51
N TRP A 436 -2.66 29.00 -11.72
CA TRP A 436 -1.24 29.03 -12.05
C TRP A 436 -0.98 28.16 -13.29
N ARG A 437 -0.34 28.72 -14.32
CA ARG A 437 -0.26 28.09 -15.64
C ARG A 437 0.40 26.75 -15.67
N ASP A 438 1.51 26.58 -14.97
CA ASP A 438 2.34 25.38 -15.11
C ASP A 438 1.89 24.19 -14.26
N HIS A 439 1.23 24.45 -13.12
CA HIS A 439 0.90 23.42 -12.14
C HIS A 439 -0.44 23.64 -11.43
N GLY A 440 -1.18 24.64 -11.82
CA GLY A 440 -2.41 25.02 -11.13
C GLY A 440 -3.61 24.14 -11.47
N LEU A 441 -3.65 23.55 -12.65
CA LEU A 441 -4.73 22.67 -13.08
C LEU A 441 -4.17 21.30 -13.46
N LEU A 442 -4.54 20.28 -12.73
CA LEU A 442 -4.31 18.89 -13.11
C LEU A 442 -5.60 18.32 -13.71
N ILE A 443 -5.51 17.71 -14.87
CA ILE A 443 -6.63 17.02 -15.49
C ILE A 443 -6.36 15.52 -15.43
N VAL A 444 -7.31 14.73 -14.93
CA VAL A 444 -7.20 13.28 -14.86
C VAL A 444 -8.49 12.64 -15.35
N ARG A 445 -8.40 11.49 -15.96
CA ARG A 445 -9.56 10.69 -16.37
C ARG A 445 -9.82 9.62 -15.33
N ALA A 446 -11.05 9.58 -14.81
CA ALA A 446 -11.52 8.51 -13.94
C ALA A 446 -13.05 8.56 -13.83
N GLY A 447 -13.64 7.44 -13.38
CA GLY A 447 -15.07 7.35 -13.13
C GLY A 447 -15.80 6.38 -14.05
N GLY A 448 -17.09 6.27 -13.84
CA GLY A 448 -17.99 5.45 -14.65
C GLY A 448 -18.46 6.18 -15.91
N ASP A 449 -18.98 5.41 -16.85
CA ASP A 449 -19.49 5.87 -18.14
C ASP A 449 -21.01 6.09 -18.07
N ALA A 450 -21.43 7.03 -17.22
CA ALA A 450 -22.85 7.36 -17.06
C ALA A 450 -23.09 8.76 -16.45
N GLY A 451 -24.12 9.45 -16.93
CA GLY A 451 -24.74 10.61 -16.28
C GLY A 451 -24.13 11.95 -16.64
N LEU A 452 -23.10 12.02 -17.48
CA LEU A 452 -22.40 13.25 -17.85
C LEU A 452 -21.99 14.06 -16.61
N PHE A 453 -21.28 13.39 -15.70
CA PHE A 453 -20.73 13.97 -14.49
C PHE A 453 -19.20 13.98 -14.56
N SER A 454 -18.60 14.96 -13.93
CA SER A 454 -17.17 15.05 -13.64
C SER A 454 -17.00 15.53 -12.20
N ALA A 455 -15.79 15.65 -11.72
CA ALA A 455 -15.53 16.13 -10.38
C ALA A 455 -14.40 17.18 -10.39
N ILE A 456 -14.49 18.12 -9.44
CA ILE A 456 -13.45 19.09 -9.15
C ILE A 456 -12.96 18.83 -7.73
N ILE A 457 -11.64 18.79 -7.56
CA ILE A 457 -10.99 18.76 -6.26
C ILE A 457 -10.16 20.04 -6.16
N GLY A 458 -10.62 20.99 -5.34
CA GLY A 458 -9.89 22.22 -5.09
C GLY A 458 -8.62 21.94 -4.28
N GLY A 459 -7.68 22.88 -4.35
CA GLY A 459 -6.42 22.74 -3.65
C GLY A 459 -6.10 23.89 -2.69
N TRP A 460 -5.20 23.62 -1.76
CA TRP A 460 -4.67 24.61 -0.86
C TRP A 460 -3.78 25.59 -1.60
N ILE A 461 -4.01 26.87 -1.36
CA ILE A 461 -3.20 27.96 -1.88
C ILE A 461 -2.21 28.37 -0.78
N GLY A 462 -0.97 27.97 -0.90
CA GLY A 462 0.10 28.22 0.07
C GLY A 462 0.62 29.66 0.12
N GLY A 463 -0.22 30.65 -0.15
CA GLY A 463 0.16 32.07 -0.17
C GLY A 463 0.70 32.52 -1.53
N ARG A 464 1.38 33.67 -1.53
CA ARG A 464 1.85 34.31 -2.78
C ARG A 464 3.15 33.72 -3.34
N ASN A 465 3.76 32.74 -2.65
CA ASN A 465 5.01 32.16 -3.11
C ASN A 465 4.74 30.89 -3.94
N ARG A 466 4.73 31.02 -5.26
CA ARG A 466 4.43 29.96 -6.24
C ARG A 466 5.41 28.79 -6.22
N GLU A 467 6.63 29.03 -5.75
CA GLU A 467 7.70 28.03 -5.78
C GLU A 467 7.60 27.00 -4.64
N VAL A 468 6.76 27.26 -3.64
CA VAL A 468 6.75 26.51 -2.38
C VAL A 468 5.65 25.44 -2.31
N VAL A 469 4.55 25.59 -3.05
CA VAL A 469 3.42 24.66 -2.96
C VAL A 469 3.02 24.15 -4.34
N GLN A 470 3.41 22.92 -4.64
CA GLN A 470 3.17 22.31 -5.94
C GLN A 470 2.68 20.86 -5.79
N PRO A 471 1.87 20.37 -6.75
CA PRO A 471 1.70 18.95 -6.93
C PRO A 471 3.05 18.29 -7.23
N VAL A 472 3.31 17.16 -6.60
CA VAL A 472 4.57 16.41 -6.77
C VAL A 472 4.26 15.04 -7.36
N THR A 473 4.99 14.69 -8.43
CA THR A 473 4.92 13.35 -9.02
C THR A 473 6.23 12.59 -8.76
N TYR A 474 6.12 11.34 -8.35
CA TYR A 474 7.25 10.50 -7.95
C TYR A 474 7.11 9.09 -8.51
N ALA A 475 8.23 8.53 -9.00
CA ALA A 475 8.25 7.17 -9.53
C ALA A 475 8.13 6.11 -8.42
N ILE A 476 7.33 5.09 -8.64
CA ILE A 476 7.24 3.90 -7.78
C ILE A 476 8.38 2.96 -8.15
N ARG A 477 9.16 2.54 -7.16
CA ARG A 477 10.34 1.68 -7.32
C ARG A 477 10.12 0.33 -6.66
#